data_3d65e753fce85fddf082f9541e1f0795
#
_entry.id   3d65e753fce85fddf082f9541e1f0795
#
_cell.length_a   1.000
_cell.length_b   1.000
_cell.length_c   1.000
_cell.angle_alpha   90.00
_cell.angle_beta   90.00
_cell.angle_gamma   90.00
#
_symmetry.space_group_name_H-M   'P 1'
#
loop_
_entity.id
_entity.type
_entity.pdbx_description
1 polymer ?
#
loop_
_entity_poly.entity_id
_entity_poly.type
_entity_poly.pdbx_seq_one_letter_code
_entity_poly.pdbx_strand_id
1 'polypeptide(L)'
;MAADNYTAESIEVLSGLDPVRKRPGMYTDTTRPNHLAQEVIDNSVDEALAGHASTIEVTIFKDGSCEVKDDGRGMPVDIHPEKGVPGVEVILCTLHAGGKFSNKNYQFSGGLHGVGVSVVNALSKALEVTIQRDGNIYRMGFRDGDKATDLEIIGTCPKRATGTAVRFLPDPKYFDTAKYSVSRLTHLLRAKAVLCPGLRVKFTDENTGEVQEWHYQSGLQDYLQSANQGFTVLPQEPFTGSMQAETEAVDWAVQWLPEGGELVMESYVNLIPTAQGGTHVNGLRTGLAEAMREYCENRNLLPRGVKLSAEDVWDKCTFVLSVKMQDPQFAGQTKEKLSSRQTAAFVQGVVKDAFSLWLHQHTADGDALAELAISNAQTRLRASKKVVRKKVTAGPALPGKLADCSSQDSERSELFLVEGDSAGGSAKQARDREYQAVMPLRGKILNTWEVDSNEILASQEVHDISVAIGLEPGSDDLSNLRYARVCILADADSDGAHIATLLCALFLRHFRPLVMAGHVYVAMPPLYRIDIGKEVYYALDDDEKQGVLDRIKAEKKRGTPQVTRFKGLGEMNPMQLRETTMARDTRKLMQLVVEPGDDTNDILDMLLAKKRAGDRKDWLETKGNLALI
;
A
#
# COMPACT_ATOMS: atom_id res chain seq x y z
N MET A 1 39.64 -27.61 -7.10
CA MET A 1 38.43 -26.85 -7.36
C MET A 1 38.86 -25.75 -8.31
N ALA A 2 38.41 -25.79 -9.55
CA ALA A 2 38.69 -24.72 -10.54
C ALA A 2 37.99 -23.46 -10.05
N ALA A 3 38.75 -22.38 -9.94
CA ALA A 3 38.14 -21.05 -9.70
C ALA A 3 37.23 -20.74 -10.90
N ASP A 4 35.94 -20.60 -10.65
CA ASP A 4 35.02 -20.08 -11.66
C ASP A 4 35.52 -18.68 -12.03
N ASN A 5 36.05 -18.58 -13.24
CA ASN A 5 36.47 -17.29 -13.79
C ASN A 5 35.22 -16.49 -14.12
N TYR A 6 34.79 -15.61 -13.22
CA TYR A 6 33.78 -14.62 -13.49
C TYR A 6 34.35 -13.61 -14.49
N THR A 7 33.94 -13.74 -15.75
CA THR A 7 34.37 -12.88 -16.86
C THR A 7 33.18 -12.13 -17.43
N ALA A 8 33.42 -11.17 -18.30
CA ALA A 8 32.35 -10.44 -18.99
C ALA A 8 31.40 -11.38 -19.78
N GLU A 9 31.84 -12.57 -20.16
CA GLU A 9 31.02 -13.61 -20.80
C GLU A 9 29.96 -14.22 -19.87
N SER A 10 30.17 -14.12 -18.54
CA SER A 10 29.17 -14.56 -17.54
C SER A 10 28.08 -13.52 -17.26
N ILE A 11 28.18 -12.33 -17.88
CA ILE A 11 27.16 -11.26 -17.76
C ILE A 11 26.07 -11.52 -18.81
N GLU A 12 24.88 -11.92 -18.34
CA GLU A 12 23.72 -12.08 -19.20
C GLU A 12 23.03 -10.73 -19.42
N VAL A 13 22.80 -10.35 -20.68
CA VAL A 13 22.05 -9.15 -21.05
C VAL A 13 20.66 -9.59 -21.50
N LEU A 14 19.64 -9.19 -20.76
CA LEU A 14 18.25 -9.47 -21.08
C LEU A 14 17.71 -8.43 -22.06
N SER A 15 16.90 -8.87 -23.02
CA SER A 15 16.29 -8.01 -24.04
C SER A 15 14.77 -8.23 -24.13
N GLY A 16 14.06 -7.26 -24.70
CA GLY A 16 12.61 -7.36 -24.91
C GLY A 16 11.84 -7.50 -23.60
N LEU A 17 11.05 -8.58 -23.46
CA LEU A 17 10.23 -8.89 -22.29
C LEU A 17 10.87 -9.90 -21.33
N ASP A 18 12.09 -10.36 -21.60
CA ASP A 18 12.80 -11.32 -20.74
C ASP A 18 13.06 -10.82 -19.31
N PRO A 19 13.38 -9.53 -19.08
CA PRO A 19 13.51 -9.00 -17.72
C PRO A 19 12.26 -9.24 -16.88
N VAL A 20 11.07 -9.05 -17.46
CA VAL A 20 9.78 -9.26 -16.80
C VAL A 20 9.57 -10.73 -16.46
N ARG A 21 9.84 -11.62 -17.42
CA ARG A 21 9.69 -13.08 -17.25
C ARG A 21 10.63 -13.64 -16.20
N LYS A 22 11.87 -13.13 -16.13
CA LYS A 22 12.86 -13.59 -15.15
C LYS A 22 12.64 -13.05 -13.75
N ARG A 23 12.09 -11.84 -13.62
CA ARG A 23 11.85 -11.18 -12.33
C ARG A 23 10.48 -10.50 -12.28
N PRO A 24 9.39 -11.27 -12.31
CA PRO A 24 8.04 -10.72 -12.38
C PRO A 24 7.70 -9.84 -11.17
N GLY A 25 8.20 -10.16 -9.97
CA GLY A 25 7.97 -9.38 -8.75
C GLY A 25 8.53 -7.96 -8.77
N MET A 26 9.44 -7.62 -9.71
CA MET A 26 9.87 -6.23 -9.92
C MET A 26 8.83 -5.37 -10.65
N TYR A 27 7.92 -6.01 -11.38
CA TYR A 27 6.99 -5.34 -12.29
C TYR A 27 5.53 -5.46 -11.87
N THR A 28 5.19 -6.50 -11.09
CA THR A 28 3.81 -6.77 -10.69
C THR A 28 3.74 -7.49 -9.34
N ASP A 29 2.57 -7.44 -8.70
CA ASP A 29 2.25 -8.33 -7.59
C ASP A 29 2.07 -9.76 -8.13
N THR A 30 2.87 -10.69 -7.62
CA THR A 30 2.86 -12.09 -8.03
C THR A 30 1.95 -12.98 -7.19
N THR A 31 1.27 -12.44 -6.19
CA THR A 31 0.33 -13.20 -5.37
C THR A 31 -0.89 -13.64 -6.19
N ARG A 32 -1.43 -12.71 -6.99
CA ARG A 32 -2.62 -12.91 -7.86
C ARG A 32 -2.51 -12.07 -9.14
N PRO A 33 -3.21 -12.45 -10.22
CA PRO A 33 -3.16 -11.70 -11.48
C PRO A 33 -3.97 -10.38 -11.45
N ASN A 34 -4.50 -9.97 -10.30
CA ASN A 34 -5.29 -8.74 -10.16
C ASN A 34 -4.57 -7.50 -10.67
N HIS A 35 -3.26 -7.39 -10.42
CA HIS A 35 -2.47 -6.25 -10.88
C HIS A 35 -2.34 -6.20 -12.41
N LEU A 36 -2.31 -7.35 -13.10
CA LEU A 36 -2.36 -7.37 -14.57
C LEU A 36 -3.68 -6.79 -15.09
N ALA A 37 -4.81 -7.18 -14.48
CA ALA A 37 -6.12 -6.61 -14.83
C ALA A 37 -6.13 -5.09 -14.55
N GLN A 38 -5.58 -4.64 -13.43
CA GLN A 38 -5.48 -3.23 -13.08
C GLN A 38 -4.71 -2.43 -14.14
N GLU A 39 -3.58 -2.92 -14.64
CA GLU A 39 -2.79 -2.22 -15.65
C GLU A 39 -3.58 -2.00 -16.96
N VAL A 40 -4.39 -2.98 -17.37
CA VAL A 40 -5.25 -2.83 -18.55
C VAL A 40 -6.42 -1.88 -18.27
N ILE A 41 -7.06 -2.00 -17.09
CA ILE A 41 -8.13 -1.11 -16.66
C ILE A 41 -7.62 0.34 -16.59
N ASP A 42 -6.44 0.58 -16.03
CA ASP A 42 -5.85 1.91 -15.90
C ASP A 42 -5.61 2.58 -17.26
N ASN A 43 -5.29 1.80 -18.30
CA ASN A 43 -5.17 2.33 -19.66
C ASN A 43 -6.53 2.77 -20.23
N SER A 44 -7.58 1.98 -20.01
CA SER A 44 -8.94 2.35 -20.42
C SER A 44 -9.47 3.57 -19.65
N VAL A 45 -9.13 3.67 -18.37
CA VAL A 45 -9.47 4.82 -17.52
C VAL A 45 -8.72 6.08 -17.94
N ASP A 46 -7.46 5.96 -18.39
CA ASP A 46 -6.71 7.11 -18.94
C ASP A 46 -7.38 7.68 -20.20
N GLU A 47 -8.01 6.84 -21.04
CA GLU A 47 -8.85 7.30 -22.16
C GLU A 47 -10.10 8.05 -21.66
N ALA A 48 -10.70 7.60 -20.56
CA ALA A 48 -11.85 8.29 -19.95
C ALA A 48 -11.44 9.65 -19.34
N LEU A 49 -10.29 9.71 -18.66
CA LEU A 49 -9.73 10.97 -18.13
C LEU A 49 -9.41 11.98 -19.23
N ALA A 50 -8.96 11.48 -20.39
CA ALA A 50 -8.71 12.32 -21.56
C ALA A 50 -10.00 12.71 -22.30
N GLY A 51 -11.18 12.27 -21.82
CA GLY A 51 -12.49 12.59 -22.39
C GLY A 51 -12.84 11.78 -23.65
N HIS A 52 -12.16 10.67 -23.90
CA HIS A 52 -12.34 9.85 -25.11
C HIS A 52 -13.14 8.56 -24.87
N ALA A 53 -13.21 8.09 -23.62
CA ALA A 53 -14.02 6.92 -23.26
C ALA A 53 -15.12 7.29 -22.28
N SER A 54 -16.27 6.64 -22.41
CA SER A 54 -17.44 6.79 -21.55
C SER A 54 -17.89 5.47 -20.90
N THR A 55 -17.36 4.34 -21.40
CA THR A 55 -17.75 3.02 -20.94
C THR A 55 -16.53 2.11 -20.85
N ILE A 56 -16.43 1.38 -19.74
CA ILE A 56 -15.44 0.31 -19.55
C ILE A 56 -16.18 -0.96 -19.13
N GLU A 57 -15.92 -2.06 -19.84
CA GLU A 57 -16.46 -3.38 -19.53
C GLU A 57 -15.30 -4.31 -19.13
N VAL A 58 -15.43 -5.00 -18.00
CA VAL A 58 -14.46 -5.99 -17.52
C VAL A 58 -15.15 -7.32 -17.33
N THR A 59 -14.60 -8.37 -17.93
CA THR A 59 -15.17 -9.72 -17.87
C THR A 59 -14.12 -10.73 -17.45
N ILE A 60 -14.41 -11.52 -16.42
CA ILE A 60 -13.67 -12.73 -16.07
C ILE A 60 -14.39 -13.92 -16.70
N PHE A 61 -13.70 -14.64 -17.59
CA PHE A 61 -14.24 -15.81 -18.29
C PHE A 61 -14.00 -17.11 -17.51
N LYS A 62 -14.78 -18.12 -17.83
CA LYS A 62 -14.67 -19.47 -17.23
C LYS A 62 -13.31 -20.13 -17.45
N ASP A 63 -12.59 -19.76 -18.50
CA ASP A 63 -11.25 -20.26 -18.81
C ASP A 63 -10.14 -19.60 -17.98
N GLY A 64 -10.50 -18.65 -17.11
CA GLY A 64 -9.58 -17.87 -16.28
C GLY A 64 -8.97 -16.66 -17.00
N SER A 65 -9.36 -16.38 -18.25
CA SER A 65 -8.96 -15.15 -18.93
C SER A 65 -9.75 -13.95 -18.41
N CYS A 66 -9.16 -12.76 -18.52
CA CYS A 66 -9.80 -11.47 -18.24
C CYS A 66 -9.81 -10.64 -19.52
N GLU A 67 -10.93 -9.99 -19.80
CA GLU A 67 -11.05 -9.01 -20.88
C GLU A 67 -11.41 -7.64 -20.29
N VAL A 68 -10.72 -6.61 -20.75
CA VAL A 68 -11.06 -5.21 -20.50
C VAL A 68 -11.33 -4.55 -21.83
N LYS A 69 -12.50 -3.94 -21.96
CA LYS A 69 -12.97 -3.28 -23.18
C LYS A 69 -13.39 -1.85 -22.86
N ASP A 70 -12.96 -0.91 -23.70
CA ASP A 70 -13.35 0.50 -23.63
C ASP A 70 -13.88 1.00 -24.98
N ASP A 71 -14.57 2.13 -24.95
CA ASP A 71 -15.05 2.88 -26.11
C ASP A 71 -14.17 4.11 -26.43
N GLY A 72 -12.88 4.09 -26.04
CA GLY A 72 -11.89 5.13 -26.30
C GLY A 72 -11.48 5.25 -27.76
N ARG A 73 -10.35 5.94 -28.02
CA ARG A 73 -9.85 6.19 -29.39
C ARG A 73 -9.39 4.93 -30.15
N GLY A 74 -9.17 3.84 -29.44
CA GLY A 74 -8.50 2.65 -29.95
C GLY A 74 -6.98 2.79 -30.01
N MET A 75 -6.25 1.72 -29.69
CA MET A 75 -4.79 1.71 -29.80
C MET A 75 -4.33 2.04 -31.23
N PRO A 76 -3.15 2.69 -31.40
CA PRO A 76 -2.62 3.04 -32.73
C PRO A 76 -2.32 1.77 -33.54
N VAL A 77 -2.83 1.74 -34.75
CA VAL A 77 -2.69 0.63 -35.73
C VAL A 77 -1.72 0.98 -36.87
N ASP A 78 -1.35 2.25 -36.99
CA ASP A 78 -0.38 2.76 -37.97
C ASP A 78 1.04 2.28 -37.64
N ILE A 79 1.89 2.26 -38.66
CA ILE A 79 3.29 1.82 -38.55
C ILE A 79 4.11 2.86 -37.79
N HIS A 80 4.76 2.43 -36.71
CA HIS A 80 5.68 3.30 -35.96
C HIS A 80 6.92 3.63 -36.79
N PRO A 81 7.25 4.92 -36.97
CA PRO A 81 8.27 5.34 -37.93
C PRO A 81 9.66 4.77 -37.66
N GLU A 82 10.05 4.59 -36.39
CA GLU A 82 11.39 4.08 -36.02
C GLU A 82 11.43 2.55 -35.92
N LYS A 83 10.31 1.90 -35.55
CA LYS A 83 10.28 0.45 -35.30
C LYS A 83 9.83 -0.35 -36.53
N GLY A 84 9.14 0.27 -37.47
CA GLY A 84 8.66 -0.38 -38.69
C GLY A 84 7.55 -1.42 -38.47
N VAL A 85 6.93 -1.42 -37.28
CA VAL A 85 5.81 -2.33 -36.89
C VAL A 85 4.62 -1.52 -36.41
N PRO A 86 3.40 -2.09 -36.36
CA PRO A 86 2.22 -1.39 -35.85
C PRO A 86 2.41 -0.85 -34.44
N GLY A 87 1.84 0.32 -34.14
CA GLY A 87 1.94 0.95 -32.83
C GLY A 87 1.47 0.03 -31.69
N VAL A 88 0.42 -0.75 -31.90
CA VAL A 88 -0.07 -1.74 -30.92
C VAL A 88 0.98 -2.82 -30.61
N GLU A 89 1.75 -3.26 -31.59
CA GLU A 89 2.85 -4.21 -31.37
C GLU A 89 3.98 -3.59 -30.54
N VAL A 90 4.33 -2.32 -30.81
CA VAL A 90 5.32 -1.59 -30.01
C VAL A 90 4.89 -1.50 -28.55
N ILE A 91 3.63 -1.16 -28.30
CA ILE A 91 3.07 -1.00 -26.94
C ILE A 91 3.09 -2.32 -26.16
N LEU A 92 2.80 -3.44 -26.83
CA LEU A 92 2.67 -4.76 -26.18
C LEU A 92 3.98 -5.52 -26.07
N CYS A 93 4.98 -5.25 -26.93
CA CYS A 93 6.23 -6.00 -26.98
C CYS A 93 7.47 -5.21 -26.52
N THR A 94 7.32 -3.92 -26.21
CA THR A 94 8.48 -3.10 -25.85
C THR A 94 8.27 -2.43 -24.48
N LEU A 95 9.22 -2.64 -23.58
CA LEU A 95 9.22 -1.93 -22.30
C LEU A 95 9.55 -0.44 -22.53
N HIS A 96 8.98 0.42 -21.70
CA HIS A 96 9.16 1.87 -21.78
C HIS A 96 8.74 2.47 -23.13
N ALA A 97 7.68 1.90 -23.73
CA ALA A 97 7.04 2.41 -24.93
C ALA A 97 5.61 2.87 -24.62
N GLY A 98 5.24 4.08 -25.03
CA GLY A 98 3.87 4.58 -24.83
C GLY A 98 3.73 6.07 -25.11
N GLY A 99 2.53 6.50 -25.43
CA GLY A 99 2.19 7.91 -25.72
C GLY A 99 2.06 8.82 -24.49
N LYS A 100 2.33 8.29 -23.28
CA LYS A 100 2.17 9.00 -21.99
C LYS A 100 3.46 9.69 -21.50
N PHE A 101 4.58 9.50 -22.19
CA PHE A 101 5.85 10.18 -21.88
C PHE A 101 5.87 11.66 -22.27
N SER A 102 4.88 12.12 -23.04
CA SER A 102 4.72 13.51 -23.37
C SER A 102 3.33 13.99 -22.96
N ASN A 103 3.24 15.15 -22.29
CA ASN A 103 1.97 15.75 -21.84
C ASN A 103 1.06 16.22 -22.98
N LYS A 104 1.38 15.88 -24.23
CA LYS A 104 0.61 16.30 -25.42
C LYS A 104 -0.74 15.60 -25.54
N ASN A 105 -0.81 14.32 -25.13
CA ASN A 105 -1.99 13.47 -25.31
C ASN A 105 -2.76 13.22 -24.00
N TYR A 106 -2.08 13.33 -22.85
CA TYR A 106 -2.66 13.10 -21.53
C TYR A 106 -2.08 14.14 -20.56
N GLN A 107 -2.93 14.98 -19.99
CA GLN A 107 -2.52 15.96 -18.98
C GLN A 107 -2.22 15.28 -17.64
N PHE A 108 -3.04 14.29 -17.30
CA PHE A 108 -2.88 13.43 -16.12
C PHE A 108 -3.04 11.97 -16.55
N SER A 109 -2.21 11.07 -16.05
CA SER A 109 -2.34 9.64 -16.33
C SER A 109 -1.89 8.80 -15.14
N GLY A 110 -2.51 7.61 -14.97
CA GLY A 110 -2.10 6.61 -13.99
C GLY A 110 -0.86 5.81 -14.44
N GLY A 111 -0.71 5.62 -15.76
CA GLY A 111 0.40 4.88 -16.35
C GLY A 111 1.62 5.75 -16.60
N LEU A 112 2.58 5.77 -15.66
CA LEU A 112 3.75 6.66 -15.69
C LEU A 112 4.99 6.05 -16.35
N HIS A 113 5.10 4.71 -16.41
CA HIS A 113 6.35 4.02 -16.75
C HIS A 113 6.37 3.40 -18.15
N GLY A 114 5.23 3.35 -18.84
CA GLY A 114 5.13 2.76 -20.19
C GLY A 114 5.46 1.26 -20.24
N VAL A 115 5.19 0.53 -19.14
CA VAL A 115 5.48 -0.90 -19.03
C VAL A 115 4.24 -1.76 -18.76
N GLY A 116 3.12 -1.20 -18.30
CA GLY A 116 1.98 -1.96 -17.77
C GLY A 116 1.47 -3.03 -18.71
N VAL A 117 1.06 -2.67 -19.94
CA VAL A 117 0.47 -3.66 -20.89
C VAL A 117 1.51 -4.64 -21.44
N SER A 118 2.76 -4.22 -21.58
CA SER A 118 3.84 -5.12 -21.98
C SER A 118 4.16 -6.15 -20.90
N VAL A 119 4.02 -5.77 -19.61
CA VAL A 119 4.09 -6.70 -18.48
C VAL A 119 2.92 -7.69 -18.50
N VAL A 120 1.69 -7.22 -18.79
CA VAL A 120 0.53 -8.11 -18.97
C VAL A 120 0.79 -9.14 -20.06
N ASN A 121 1.31 -8.70 -21.21
CA ASN A 121 1.67 -9.59 -22.31
C ASN A 121 2.77 -10.60 -21.91
N ALA A 122 3.84 -10.13 -21.27
CA ALA A 122 4.96 -10.97 -20.85
C ALA A 122 4.58 -12.09 -19.88
N LEU A 123 3.59 -11.86 -19.02
CA LEU A 123 3.16 -12.78 -17.95
C LEU A 123 1.87 -13.53 -18.28
N SER A 124 1.43 -13.49 -19.55
CA SER A 124 0.24 -14.19 -20.05
C SER A 124 0.62 -15.33 -21.00
N LYS A 125 -0.08 -16.46 -20.90
CA LYS A 125 0.00 -17.56 -21.88
C LYS A 125 -0.51 -17.13 -23.25
N ALA A 126 -1.55 -16.31 -23.26
CA ALA A 126 -2.15 -15.77 -24.47
C ALA A 126 -2.69 -14.38 -24.19
N LEU A 127 -2.54 -13.48 -25.13
CA LEU A 127 -3.16 -12.17 -25.13
C LEU A 127 -3.69 -11.90 -26.55
N GLU A 128 -4.91 -11.38 -26.63
CA GLU A 128 -5.53 -10.92 -27.86
C GLU A 128 -5.98 -9.47 -27.69
N VAL A 129 -5.67 -8.64 -28.66
CA VAL A 129 -6.16 -7.28 -28.71
C VAL A 129 -7.06 -7.10 -29.93
N THR A 130 -8.26 -6.55 -29.69
CA THR A 130 -9.21 -6.15 -30.72
C THR A 130 -9.37 -4.64 -30.69
N ILE A 131 -9.21 -3.98 -31.81
CA ILE A 131 -9.22 -2.51 -31.91
C ILE A 131 -10.25 -2.08 -32.94
N GLN A 132 -11.16 -1.19 -32.55
CA GLN A 132 -12.08 -0.51 -33.44
C GLN A 132 -11.53 0.89 -33.72
N ARG A 133 -11.15 1.14 -34.98
CA ARG A 133 -10.56 2.41 -35.38
C ARG A 133 -10.72 2.64 -36.89
N ASP A 134 -10.97 3.89 -37.28
CA ASP A 134 -11.04 4.33 -38.67
C ASP A 134 -12.01 3.50 -39.57
N GLY A 135 -13.08 2.97 -38.96
CA GLY A 135 -14.09 2.20 -39.64
C GLY A 135 -13.77 0.70 -39.82
N ASN A 136 -12.66 0.25 -39.27
CA ASN A 136 -12.23 -1.15 -39.29
C ASN A 136 -12.15 -1.73 -37.89
N ILE A 137 -12.25 -3.08 -37.84
CA ILE A 137 -11.99 -3.88 -36.65
C ILE A 137 -10.69 -4.64 -36.91
N TYR A 138 -9.68 -4.33 -36.12
CA TYR A 138 -8.36 -4.96 -36.16
C TYR A 138 -8.24 -6.00 -35.06
N ARG A 139 -7.44 -7.04 -35.30
CA ARG A 139 -7.08 -8.02 -34.26
C ARG A 139 -5.61 -8.40 -34.37
N MET A 140 -4.98 -8.61 -33.22
CA MET A 140 -3.61 -9.09 -33.10
C MET A 140 -3.50 -10.00 -31.88
N GLY A 141 -2.79 -11.12 -32.02
CA GLY A 141 -2.64 -12.12 -30.96
C GLY A 141 -1.19 -12.32 -30.56
N PHE A 142 -1.00 -12.64 -29.27
CA PHE A 142 0.30 -12.89 -28.65
C PHE A 142 0.26 -14.20 -27.86
N ARG A 143 1.39 -14.88 -27.79
CA ARG A 143 1.54 -16.11 -27.01
C ARG A 143 2.87 -16.06 -26.24
N ASP A 144 2.79 -16.32 -24.94
CA ASP A 144 3.96 -16.26 -24.04
C ASP A 144 4.74 -14.92 -24.17
N GLY A 145 4.02 -13.83 -24.46
CA GLY A 145 4.58 -12.49 -24.62
C GLY A 145 5.11 -12.18 -26.02
N ASP A 146 5.19 -13.14 -26.92
CA ASP A 146 5.68 -12.95 -28.29
C ASP A 146 4.52 -12.82 -29.28
N LYS A 147 4.74 -12.09 -30.38
CA LYS A 147 3.74 -11.97 -31.46
C LYS A 147 3.40 -13.33 -32.04
N ALA A 148 2.12 -13.71 -32.00
CA ALA A 148 1.61 -14.97 -32.57
C ALA A 148 0.93 -14.76 -33.93
N THR A 149 0.26 -13.60 -34.12
CA THR A 149 -0.39 -13.24 -35.40
C THR A 149 -0.04 -11.81 -35.75
N ASP A 150 -0.01 -11.52 -37.05
CA ASP A 150 0.10 -10.11 -37.50
C ASP A 150 -1.20 -9.36 -37.23
N LEU A 151 -1.15 -8.02 -37.31
CA LEU A 151 -2.32 -7.17 -37.19
C LEU A 151 -3.20 -7.35 -38.45
N GLU A 152 -4.38 -7.88 -38.27
CA GLU A 152 -5.34 -8.22 -39.36
C GLU A 152 -6.62 -7.41 -39.22
N ILE A 153 -7.22 -7.01 -40.35
CA ILE A 153 -8.58 -6.47 -40.38
C ILE A 153 -9.53 -7.65 -40.41
N ILE A 154 -10.32 -7.83 -39.36
CA ILE A 154 -11.28 -8.94 -39.22
C ILE A 154 -12.72 -8.52 -39.52
N GLY A 155 -12.96 -7.21 -39.69
CA GLY A 155 -14.30 -6.70 -39.98
C GLY A 155 -14.31 -5.18 -40.12
N THR A 156 -15.52 -4.66 -40.31
CA THR A 156 -15.75 -3.20 -40.38
C THR A 156 -16.71 -2.75 -39.28
N CYS A 157 -16.59 -1.52 -38.87
CA CYS A 157 -17.48 -0.87 -37.90
C CYS A 157 -17.87 0.53 -38.39
N PRO A 158 -18.90 1.16 -37.80
CA PRO A 158 -19.17 2.58 -38.07
C PRO A 158 -17.93 3.44 -37.75
N LYS A 159 -17.59 4.41 -38.59
CA LYS A 159 -16.40 5.27 -38.41
C LYS A 159 -16.34 5.95 -37.03
N ARG A 160 -17.49 6.18 -36.41
CA ARG A 160 -17.61 6.76 -35.06
C ARG A 160 -17.41 5.72 -33.93
N ALA A 161 -17.47 4.44 -34.26
CA ALA A 161 -17.25 3.38 -33.27
C ALA A 161 -15.74 3.15 -33.14
N THR A 162 -15.22 3.51 -32.00
CA THR A 162 -13.81 3.33 -31.64
C THR A 162 -13.71 2.58 -30.31
N GLY A 163 -12.56 2.02 -30.00
CA GLY A 163 -12.33 1.35 -28.72
C GLY A 163 -11.25 0.29 -28.79
N THR A 164 -10.88 -0.20 -27.65
CA THR A 164 -9.92 -1.31 -27.48
C THR A 164 -10.52 -2.37 -26.58
N ALA A 165 -10.33 -3.64 -26.93
CA ALA A 165 -10.57 -4.77 -26.06
C ALA A 165 -9.27 -5.57 -25.95
N VAL A 166 -8.80 -5.78 -24.72
CA VAL A 166 -7.62 -6.59 -24.41
C VAL A 166 -8.07 -7.79 -23.59
N ARG A 167 -7.99 -8.99 -24.17
CA ARG A 167 -8.24 -10.25 -23.48
C ARG A 167 -6.93 -10.97 -23.23
N PHE A 168 -6.67 -11.37 -22.01
CA PHE A 168 -5.44 -12.05 -21.64
C PHE A 168 -5.71 -13.20 -20.67
N LEU A 169 -4.91 -14.25 -20.79
CA LEU A 169 -4.92 -15.43 -19.93
C LEU A 169 -3.61 -15.45 -19.14
N PRO A 170 -3.61 -15.09 -17.83
CA PRO A 170 -2.40 -15.11 -17.02
C PRO A 170 -1.74 -16.49 -17.03
N ASP A 171 -0.41 -16.54 -17.05
CA ASP A 171 0.33 -17.79 -16.93
C ASP A 171 0.49 -18.15 -15.44
N PRO A 172 -0.10 -19.27 -14.98
CA PRO A 172 -0.07 -19.67 -13.57
C PRO A 172 1.33 -19.80 -12.96
N LYS A 173 2.36 -20.02 -13.79
CA LYS A 173 3.73 -20.17 -13.31
C LYS A 173 4.31 -18.92 -12.65
N TYR A 174 3.72 -17.75 -12.89
CA TYR A 174 4.19 -16.47 -12.34
C TYR A 174 3.43 -16.03 -11.09
N PHE A 175 2.36 -16.72 -10.70
CA PHE A 175 1.48 -16.31 -9.62
C PHE A 175 1.34 -17.39 -8.56
N ASP A 176 1.22 -16.98 -7.29
CA ASP A 176 0.92 -17.91 -6.20
C ASP A 176 -0.44 -18.59 -6.39
N THR A 177 -1.41 -17.86 -6.92
CA THR A 177 -2.68 -18.38 -7.40
C THR A 177 -3.08 -17.70 -8.69
N ALA A 178 -3.55 -18.50 -9.68
CA ALA A 178 -4.05 -17.97 -10.95
C ALA A 178 -5.47 -17.38 -10.87
N LYS A 179 -6.12 -17.45 -9.68
CA LYS A 179 -7.48 -16.96 -9.49
C LYS A 179 -7.47 -15.48 -9.13
N TYR A 180 -8.32 -14.71 -9.78
CA TYR A 180 -8.58 -13.32 -9.41
C TYR A 180 -9.26 -13.21 -8.06
N SER A 181 -8.90 -12.21 -7.28
CA SER A 181 -9.71 -11.73 -6.17
C SER A 181 -10.80 -10.83 -6.73
N VAL A 182 -12.01 -11.35 -6.85
CA VAL A 182 -13.17 -10.62 -7.40
C VAL A 182 -13.49 -9.41 -6.54
N SER A 183 -13.44 -9.54 -5.21
CA SER A 183 -13.69 -8.44 -4.28
C SER A 183 -12.72 -7.26 -4.47
N ARG A 184 -11.42 -7.53 -4.65
CA ARG A 184 -10.43 -6.47 -4.94
C ARG A 184 -10.68 -5.82 -6.30
N LEU A 185 -11.07 -6.62 -7.30
CA LEU A 185 -11.32 -6.10 -8.63
C LEU A 185 -12.59 -5.23 -8.68
N THR A 186 -13.68 -5.67 -8.04
CA THR A 186 -14.94 -4.90 -7.95
C THR A 186 -14.75 -3.61 -7.15
N HIS A 187 -13.97 -3.64 -6.06
CA HIS A 187 -13.62 -2.43 -5.32
C HIS A 187 -12.84 -1.43 -6.20
N LEU A 188 -11.82 -1.92 -6.93
CA LEU A 188 -11.05 -1.10 -7.88
C LEU A 188 -11.95 -0.46 -8.93
N LEU A 189 -12.81 -1.24 -9.58
CA LEU A 189 -13.70 -0.78 -10.64
C LEU A 189 -14.72 0.24 -10.15
N ARG A 190 -15.29 0.01 -8.97
CA ARG A 190 -16.17 0.98 -8.30
C ARG A 190 -15.44 2.29 -8.03
N ALA A 191 -14.21 2.24 -7.51
CA ALA A 191 -13.39 3.42 -7.29
C ALA A 191 -13.12 4.20 -8.59
N LYS A 192 -12.82 3.50 -9.71
CA LYS A 192 -12.63 4.16 -11.02
C LYS A 192 -13.90 4.88 -11.49
N ALA A 193 -15.08 4.27 -11.33
CA ALA A 193 -16.35 4.90 -11.67
C ALA A 193 -16.63 6.16 -10.82
N VAL A 194 -16.29 6.12 -9.53
CA VAL A 194 -16.43 7.26 -8.61
C VAL A 194 -15.49 8.41 -8.98
N LEU A 195 -14.23 8.09 -9.31
CA LEU A 195 -13.18 9.06 -9.60
C LEU A 195 -13.29 9.69 -11.00
N CYS A 196 -14.11 9.10 -11.87
CA CYS A 196 -14.41 9.60 -13.22
C CYS A 196 -15.91 9.82 -13.36
N PRO A 197 -16.46 10.97 -12.89
CA PRO A 197 -17.87 11.25 -13.00
C PRO A 197 -18.39 11.11 -14.44
N GLY A 198 -19.51 10.39 -14.61
CA GLY A 198 -20.09 10.08 -15.92
C GLY A 198 -19.53 8.84 -16.60
N LEU A 199 -18.45 8.24 -16.10
CA LEU A 199 -17.93 6.96 -16.60
C LEU A 199 -18.84 5.81 -16.14
N ARG A 200 -19.25 4.98 -17.09
CA ARG A 200 -19.99 3.74 -16.84
C ARG A 200 -19.00 2.58 -16.80
N VAL A 201 -18.96 1.86 -15.68
CA VAL A 201 -18.09 0.68 -15.50
C VAL A 201 -18.97 -0.53 -15.27
N LYS A 202 -18.80 -1.58 -16.09
CA LYS A 202 -19.51 -2.84 -15.98
C LYS A 202 -18.53 -3.97 -15.70
N PHE A 203 -18.85 -4.80 -14.73
CA PHE A 203 -18.12 -6.02 -14.39
C PHE A 203 -19.00 -7.25 -14.59
N THR A 204 -18.43 -8.31 -15.16
CA THR A 204 -19.09 -9.60 -15.34
C THR A 204 -18.15 -10.72 -14.91
N ASP A 205 -18.61 -11.58 -14.00
CA ASP A 205 -17.94 -12.84 -13.67
C ASP A 205 -18.75 -14.00 -14.24
N GLU A 206 -18.25 -14.62 -15.31
CA GLU A 206 -18.92 -15.78 -15.92
C GLU A 206 -18.92 -17.03 -15.03
N ASN A 207 -18.01 -17.13 -14.03
CA ASN A 207 -17.97 -18.28 -13.14
C ASN A 207 -19.17 -18.31 -12.20
N THR A 208 -19.59 -17.15 -11.71
CA THR A 208 -20.71 -16.99 -10.77
C THR A 208 -21.98 -16.51 -11.48
N GLY A 209 -21.88 -15.95 -12.69
CA GLY A 209 -22.96 -15.26 -13.39
C GLY A 209 -23.24 -13.87 -12.82
N GLU A 210 -22.38 -13.36 -11.94
CA GLU A 210 -22.54 -12.05 -11.31
C GLU A 210 -22.27 -10.92 -12.32
N VAL A 211 -23.14 -9.91 -12.32
CA VAL A 211 -22.98 -8.69 -13.10
C VAL A 211 -23.17 -7.51 -12.18
N GLN A 212 -22.20 -6.61 -12.17
CA GLN A 212 -22.25 -5.33 -11.42
C GLN A 212 -22.03 -4.17 -12.39
N GLU A 213 -22.72 -3.05 -12.14
CA GLU A 213 -22.56 -1.83 -12.92
C GLU A 213 -22.51 -0.61 -11.99
N TRP A 214 -21.58 0.29 -12.26
CA TRP A 214 -21.40 1.53 -11.51
C TRP A 214 -21.41 2.72 -12.47
N HIS A 215 -22.16 3.74 -12.11
CA HIS A 215 -22.25 5.00 -12.83
C HIS A 215 -22.62 6.11 -11.85
N TYR A 216 -21.68 7.01 -11.58
CA TYR A 216 -21.84 8.10 -10.63
C TYR A 216 -21.83 9.44 -11.38
N GLN A 217 -22.87 10.25 -11.17
CA GLN A 217 -23.00 11.59 -11.79
C GLN A 217 -22.20 12.63 -11.01
N SER A 218 -22.34 12.63 -9.68
CA SER A 218 -21.65 13.55 -8.76
C SER A 218 -20.39 12.92 -8.10
N GLY A 219 -19.91 11.82 -8.63
CA GLY A 219 -18.63 11.20 -8.28
C GLY A 219 -18.45 10.94 -6.78
N LEU A 220 -17.52 11.67 -6.16
CA LEU A 220 -17.14 11.47 -4.75
C LEU A 220 -18.26 11.69 -3.75
N GLN A 221 -19.16 12.64 -4.04
CA GLN A 221 -20.30 12.94 -3.18
C GLN A 221 -21.27 11.77 -3.10
N ASP A 222 -21.74 11.28 -4.25
CA ASP A 222 -22.68 10.14 -4.34
C ASP A 222 -22.10 8.90 -3.67
N TYR A 223 -20.79 8.68 -3.88
CA TYR A 223 -20.08 7.55 -3.29
C TYR A 223 -20.05 7.62 -1.76
N LEU A 224 -19.60 8.76 -1.20
CA LEU A 224 -19.50 8.92 0.25
C LEU A 224 -20.87 8.86 0.94
N GLN A 225 -21.88 9.49 0.34
CA GLN A 225 -23.28 9.40 0.84
C GLN A 225 -23.79 7.95 0.83
N SER A 226 -23.55 7.21 -0.26
CA SER A 226 -23.95 5.81 -0.36
C SER A 226 -23.22 4.91 0.65
N ALA A 227 -21.92 5.16 0.86
CA ALA A 227 -21.12 4.38 1.81
C ALA A 227 -21.49 4.65 3.28
N ASN A 228 -21.92 5.87 3.58
CA ASN A 228 -22.35 6.27 4.92
C ASN A 228 -23.86 6.05 5.17
N GLN A 229 -24.56 5.40 4.24
CA GLN A 229 -25.99 5.14 4.39
C GLN A 229 -26.29 4.30 5.64
N GLY A 230 -27.18 4.79 6.49
CA GLY A 230 -27.55 4.12 7.74
C GLY A 230 -26.77 4.58 8.98
N PHE A 231 -25.77 5.44 8.81
CA PHE A 231 -25.06 6.09 9.92
C PHE A 231 -25.54 7.51 10.15
N THR A 232 -25.37 7.98 11.38
CA THR A 232 -25.54 9.42 11.69
C THR A 232 -24.36 10.18 11.13
N VAL A 233 -24.60 11.09 10.19
CA VAL A 233 -23.57 11.87 9.49
C VAL A 233 -23.63 13.34 9.86
N LEU A 234 -22.50 14.02 9.81
CA LEU A 234 -22.36 15.46 10.00
C LEU A 234 -21.28 15.99 9.03
N PRO A 235 -21.57 16.99 8.19
CA PRO A 235 -22.91 17.52 7.86
C PRO A 235 -23.78 16.48 7.13
N GLN A 236 -25.07 16.78 6.97
CA GLN A 236 -25.99 15.87 6.27
C GLN A 236 -25.59 15.67 4.79
N GLU A 237 -25.16 16.73 4.12
CA GLU A 237 -24.53 16.67 2.81
C GLU A 237 -23.00 16.80 2.96
N PRO A 238 -22.20 15.95 2.30
CA PRO A 238 -20.75 16.02 2.42
C PRO A 238 -20.19 17.41 2.09
N PHE A 239 -19.20 17.86 2.83
CA PHE A 239 -18.37 18.98 2.41
C PHE A 239 -17.54 18.54 1.19
N THR A 240 -17.87 19.05 0.03
CA THR A 240 -17.24 18.73 -1.25
C THR A 240 -16.57 19.95 -1.84
N GLY A 241 -15.57 19.68 -2.67
CA GLY A 241 -14.95 20.72 -3.48
C GLY A 241 -14.08 20.13 -4.56
N SER A 242 -13.77 21.00 -5.52
CA SER A 242 -12.90 20.71 -6.66
C SER A 242 -12.09 21.95 -6.96
N MET A 243 -10.78 21.79 -7.18
CA MET A 243 -9.90 22.86 -7.62
C MET A 243 -8.93 22.32 -8.65
N GLN A 244 -8.82 23.03 -9.75
CA GLN A 244 -7.85 22.74 -10.80
C GLN A 244 -6.87 23.91 -10.92
N ALA A 245 -5.57 23.59 -10.78
CA ALA A 245 -4.45 24.48 -11.07
C ALA A 245 -3.78 24.04 -12.39
N GLU A 246 -2.69 24.68 -12.75
CA GLU A 246 -1.99 24.40 -14.01
C GLU A 246 -1.39 22.98 -14.04
N THR A 247 -0.82 22.51 -12.93
CA THR A 247 -0.08 21.25 -12.83
C THR A 247 -0.71 20.24 -11.87
N GLU A 248 -1.67 20.67 -11.06
CA GLU A 248 -2.30 19.85 -10.02
C GLU A 248 -3.82 20.13 -10.00
N ALA A 249 -4.60 19.11 -9.67
CA ALA A 249 -6.02 19.25 -9.37
C ALA A 249 -6.38 18.41 -8.15
N VAL A 250 -7.37 18.85 -7.38
CA VAL A 250 -7.85 18.13 -6.20
C VAL A 250 -9.36 18.16 -6.14
N ASP A 251 -9.94 16.97 -5.90
CA ASP A 251 -11.37 16.77 -5.64
C ASP A 251 -11.51 16.08 -4.28
N TRP A 252 -12.50 16.49 -3.47
CA TRP A 252 -12.74 15.86 -2.16
C TRP A 252 -14.22 15.80 -1.81
N ALA A 253 -14.55 14.82 -0.98
CA ALA A 253 -15.79 14.73 -0.22
C ALA A 253 -15.44 14.33 1.20
N VAL A 254 -15.98 15.05 2.21
CA VAL A 254 -15.67 14.85 3.62
C VAL A 254 -16.95 14.92 4.45
N GLN A 255 -17.10 13.98 5.39
CA GLN A 255 -18.14 13.97 6.42
C GLN A 255 -17.53 13.48 7.74
N TRP A 256 -18.30 13.52 8.81
CA TRP A 256 -17.96 12.92 10.10
C TRP A 256 -19.09 11.99 10.55
N LEU A 257 -18.73 10.93 11.27
CA LEU A 257 -19.65 9.98 11.90
C LEU A 257 -19.62 10.17 13.43
N PRO A 258 -20.40 11.11 14.01
CA PRO A 258 -20.32 11.45 15.43
C PRO A 258 -20.52 10.27 16.37
N GLU A 259 -21.40 9.35 16.02
CA GLU A 259 -21.72 8.14 16.81
C GLU A 259 -20.76 6.97 16.50
N GLY A 260 -19.77 7.18 15.59
CA GLY A 260 -18.90 6.14 15.07
C GLY A 260 -19.56 5.37 13.93
N GLY A 261 -18.83 4.41 13.36
CA GLY A 261 -19.23 3.60 12.23
C GLY A 261 -18.01 3.09 11.45
N GLU A 262 -18.26 2.47 10.32
CA GLU A 262 -17.22 2.08 9.38
C GLU A 262 -16.78 3.32 8.59
N LEU A 263 -15.57 3.80 8.86
CA LEU A 263 -15.04 5.01 8.23
C LEU A 263 -14.50 4.69 6.84
N VAL A 264 -14.99 5.39 5.83
CA VAL A 264 -14.36 5.42 4.51
C VAL A 264 -13.20 6.42 4.57
N MET A 265 -11.98 5.96 4.38
CA MET A 265 -10.77 6.78 4.35
C MET A 265 -9.97 6.45 3.09
N GLU A 266 -10.45 6.92 1.95
CA GLU A 266 -9.89 6.59 0.66
C GLU A 266 -9.18 7.79 0.04
N SER A 267 -7.99 7.54 -0.49
CA SER A 267 -7.24 8.57 -1.21
C SER A 267 -6.61 8.02 -2.48
N TYR A 268 -6.55 8.89 -3.49
CA TYR A 268 -6.12 8.54 -4.84
C TYR A 268 -5.20 9.61 -5.41
N VAL A 269 -4.21 9.17 -6.18
CA VAL A 269 -3.33 10.05 -6.96
C VAL A 269 -3.31 9.55 -8.40
N ASN A 270 -3.73 10.40 -9.35
CA ASN A 270 -3.93 10.01 -10.76
C ASN A 270 -4.75 8.71 -10.87
N LEU A 271 -5.83 8.61 -10.06
CA LEU A 271 -6.73 7.46 -9.93
C LEU A 271 -6.09 6.16 -9.40
N ILE A 272 -4.86 6.22 -8.93
CA ILE A 272 -4.19 5.10 -8.25
C ILE A 272 -4.53 5.17 -6.76
N PRO A 273 -5.06 4.11 -6.15
CA PRO A 273 -5.34 4.10 -4.73
C PRO A 273 -4.05 4.20 -3.91
N THR A 274 -4.05 5.11 -2.94
CA THR A 274 -2.94 5.30 -2.02
C THR A 274 -3.34 4.80 -0.63
N ALA A 275 -3.34 3.49 -0.45
CA ALA A 275 -3.82 2.84 0.77
C ALA A 275 -3.09 3.30 2.05
N GLN A 276 -1.83 3.75 1.92
CA GLN A 276 -1.04 4.32 3.02
C GLN A 276 -1.09 5.85 3.06
N GLY A 277 -2.00 6.46 2.29
CA GLY A 277 -2.13 7.91 2.20
C GLY A 277 -0.90 8.61 1.64
N GLY A 278 -0.43 9.65 2.32
CA GLY A 278 0.74 10.41 1.91
C GLY A 278 0.59 11.90 2.12
N THR A 279 1.38 12.68 1.41
CA THR A 279 1.44 14.15 1.55
C THR A 279 0.10 14.84 1.27
N HIS A 280 -0.69 14.34 0.30
CA HIS A 280 -2.02 14.87 -0.03
C HIS A 280 -3.03 14.68 1.12
N VAL A 281 -3.06 13.50 1.77
CA VAL A 281 -3.91 13.25 2.95
C VAL A 281 -3.49 14.13 4.12
N ASN A 282 -2.19 14.31 4.33
CA ASN A 282 -1.67 15.22 5.34
C ASN A 282 -2.11 16.67 5.07
N GLY A 283 -2.12 17.08 3.80
CA GLY A 283 -2.63 18.38 3.37
C GLY A 283 -4.11 18.57 3.70
N LEU A 284 -4.95 17.59 3.36
CA LEU A 284 -6.39 17.58 3.69
C LEU A 284 -6.59 17.74 5.21
N ARG A 285 -5.92 16.87 6.00
CA ARG A 285 -6.02 16.86 7.46
C ARG A 285 -5.59 18.19 8.08
N THR A 286 -4.50 18.77 7.61
CA THR A 286 -3.99 20.03 8.12
C THR A 286 -4.90 21.20 7.73
N GLY A 287 -5.37 21.24 6.47
CA GLY A 287 -6.29 22.28 5.98
C GLY A 287 -7.59 22.32 6.76
N LEU A 288 -8.24 21.15 6.96
CA LEU A 288 -9.45 21.04 7.78
C LEU A 288 -9.22 21.49 9.23
N ALA A 289 -8.10 21.10 9.83
CA ALA A 289 -7.78 21.42 11.21
C ALA A 289 -7.51 22.92 11.40
N GLU A 290 -6.81 23.56 10.47
CA GLU A 290 -6.53 25.00 10.54
C GLU A 290 -7.80 25.83 10.38
N ALA A 291 -8.63 25.50 9.37
CA ALA A 291 -9.89 26.21 9.15
C ALA A 291 -10.84 26.07 10.35
N MET A 292 -10.97 24.87 10.92
CA MET A 292 -11.80 24.63 12.10
C MET A 292 -11.27 25.39 13.33
N ARG A 293 -9.96 25.44 13.52
CA ARG A 293 -9.34 26.19 14.62
C ARG A 293 -9.62 27.69 14.49
N GLU A 294 -9.41 28.28 13.32
CA GLU A 294 -9.70 29.69 13.04
C GLU A 294 -11.19 30.00 13.23
N TYR A 295 -12.08 29.10 12.78
CA TYR A 295 -13.51 29.25 12.99
C TYR A 295 -13.90 29.28 14.47
N CYS A 296 -13.38 28.34 15.27
CA CYS A 296 -13.62 28.27 16.70
C CYS A 296 -13.05 29.48 17.45
N GLU A 297 -11.88 29.99 17.08
CA GLU A 297 -11.26 31.17 17.66
C GLU A 297 -12.05 32.43 17.35
N ASN A 298 -12.43 32.65 16.09
CA ASN A 298 -13.19 33.82 15.64
C ASN A 298 -14.58 33.91 16.29
N ARG A 299 -15.20 32.79 16.59
CA ARG A 299 -16.52 32.71 17.22
C ARG A 299 -16.46 32.52 18.75
N ASN A 300 -15.27 32.47 19.33
CA ASN A 300 -15.05 32.24 20.76
C ASN A 300 -15.72 30.95 21.30
N LEU A 301 -15.69 29.86 20.53
CA LEU A 301 -16.32 28.59 20.89
C LEU A 301 -15.44 27.73 21.82
N LEU A 302 -14.12 28.00 21.90
CA LEU A 302 -13.19 27.18 22.66
C LEU A 302 -13.34 27.37 24.16
N PRO A 303 -13.58 26.30 24.95
CA PRO A 303 -13.53 26.36 26.40
C PRO A 303 -12.12 26.74 26.92
N ARG A 304 -12.05 27.34 28.11
CA ARG A 304 -10.78 27.73 28.73
C ARG A 304 -9.83 26.52 28.84
N GLY A 305 -8.63 26.66 28.30
CA GLY A 305 -7.58 25.65 28.38
C GLY A 305 -7.69 24.54 27.35
N VAL A 306 -8.70 24.54 26.47
CA VAL A 306 -8.82 23.60 25.36
C VAL A 306 -8.16 24.21 24.12
N LYS A 307 -7.26 23.43 23.50
CA LYS A 307 -6.65 23.73 22.19
C LYS A 307 -6.96 22.57 21.25
N LEU A 308 -7.47 22.86 20.07
CA LEU A 308 -7.72 21.87 19.06
C LEU A 308 -6.41 21.42 18.39
N SER A 309 -6.19 20.13 18.36
CA SER A 309 -5.17 19.49 17.53
C SER A 309 -5.78 19.04 16.21
N ALA A 310 -4.94 18.68 15.23
CA ALA A 310 -5.42 18.12 13.98
C ALA A 310 -6.16 16.79 14.20
N GLU A 311 -5.77 16.01 15.21
CA GLU A 311 -6.44 14.75 15.59
C GLU A 311 -7.89 14.96 16.00
N ASP A 312 -8.17 16.03 16.75
CA ASP A 312 -9.51 16.28 17.28
C ASP A 312 -10.54 16.56 16.18
N VAL A 313 -10.09 17.17 15.07
CA VAL A 313 -10.90 17.41 13.87
C VAL A 313 -10.95 16.18 12.98
N TRP A 314 -9.86 15.41 12.94
CA TRP A 314 -9.72 14.23 12.10
C TRP A 314 -10.42 13.00 12.67
N ASP A 315 -10.62 12.95 13.98
CA ASP A 315 -11.32 11.83 14.63
C ASP A 315 -12.75 11.71 14.07
N LYS A 316 -13.15 10.49 13.75
CA LYS A 316 -14.45 10.16 13.12
C LYS A 316 -14.68 10.80 11.74
N CYS A 317 -13.63 11.35 11.11
CA CYS A 317 -13.67 11.87 9.76
C CYS A 317 -13.72 10.73 8.74
N THR A 318 -14.67 10.76 7.85
CA THR A 318 -14.79 9.88 6.70
C THR A 318 -14.64 10.72 5.43
N PHE A 319 -13.81 10.25 4.49
CA PHE A 319 -13.46 11.07 3.34
C PHE A 319 -13.07 10.24 2.11
N VAL A 320 -13.24 10.87 0.95
CA VAL A 320 -12.62 10.44 -0.30
C VAL A 320 -11.86 11.63 -0.89
N LEU A 321 -10.58 11.43 -1.19
CA LEU A 321 -9.69 12.46 -1.73
C LEU A 321 -9.07 11.98 -3.03
N SER A 322 -9.20 12.76 -4.10
CA SER A 322 -8.60 12.50 -5.40
C SER A 322 -7.69 13.66 -5.79
N VAL A 323 -6.43 13.38 -6.01
CA VAL A 323 -5.45 14.36 -6.52
C VAL A 323 -4.99 13.91 -7.90
N LYS A 324 -4.96 14.85 -8.85
CA LYS A 324 -4.36 14.67 -10.17
C LYS A 324 -3.16 15.60 -10.25
N MET A 325 -2.03 15.08 -10.67
CA MET A 325 -0.78 15.86 -10.74
C MET A 325 0.17 15.33 -11.80
N GLN A 326 1.03 16.23 -12.28
CA GLN A 326 2.14 15.84 -13.14
C GLN A 326 3.27 15.25 -12.26
N ASP A 327 3.91 14.19 -12.76
CA ASP A 327 5.11 13.56 -12.16
C ASP A 327 4.99 13.23 -10.65
N PRO A 328 3.96 12.48 -10.20
CA PRO A 328 3.83 12.10 -8.80
C PRO A 328 5.01 11.24 -8.33
N GLN A 329 5.54 11.54 -7.14
CA GLN A 329 6.57 10.74 -6.50
C GLN A 329 5.93 9.85 -5.42
N PHE A 330 6.16 8.55 -5.50
CA PHE A 330 5.66 7.58 -4.54
C PHE A 330 6.80 6.99 -3.70
N ALA A 331 6.46 6.53 -2.50
CA ALA A 331 7.40 5.87 -1.59
C ALA A 331 7.51 4.36 -1.87
N GLY A 332 7.63 3.96 -3.14
CA GLY A 332 7.76 2.57 -3.55
C GLY A 332 7.05 2.27 -4.87
N GLN A 333 7.35 1.11 -5.44
CA GLN A 333 6.82 0.68 -6.74
C GLN A 333 5.31 0.38 -6.71
N THR A 334 4.78 -0.05 -5.58
CA THR A 334 3.34 -0.31 -5.39
C THR A 334 2.49 0.95 -5.37
N LYS A 335 3.12 2.14 -5.32
CA LYS A 335 2.46 3.47 -5.36
C LYS A 335 1.45 3.71 -4.22
N GLU A 336 1.54 2.99 -3.11
CA GLU A 336 0.59 3.06 -2.01
C GLU A 336 0.66 4.36 -1.19
N LYS A 337 1.77 5.12 -1.29
CA LYS A 337 1.99 6.33 -0.51
C LYS A 337 2.61 7.44 -1.35
N LEU A 338 1.94 8.59 -1.44
CA LEU A 338 2.48 9.78 -2.10
C LEU A 338 3.55 10.45 -1.23
N SER A 339 4.69 10.80 -1.83
CA SER A 339 5.80 11.49 -1.18
C SER A 339 6.10 12.89 -1.71
N SER A 340 5.42 13.35 -2.76
CA SER A 340 5.57 14.70 -3.34
C SER A 340 5.25 15.79 -2.32
N ARG A 341 6.26 16.56 -1.86
CA ARG A 341 6.11 17.52 -0.75
C ARG A 341 5.20 18.70 -1.10
N GLN A 342 5.27 19.20 -2.32
CA GLN A 342 4.50 20.35 -2.79
C GLN A 342 2.99 20.10 -2.72
N THR A 343 2.54 18.88 -2.96
CA THR A 343 1.13 18.51 -2.93
C THR A 343 0.50 18.70 -1.54
N ALA A 344 1.28 18.53 -0.46
CA ALA A 344 0.77 18.80 0.89
C ALA A 344 0.35 20.26 1.05
N ALA A 345 1.20 21.19 0.61
CA ALA A 345 0.92 22.63 0.71
C ALA A 345 -0.24 23.05 -0.21
N PHE A 346 -0.29 22.50 -1.43
CA PHE A 346 -1.37 22.76 -2.37
C PHE A 346 -2.72 22.32 -1.81
N VAL A 347 -2.84 21.05 -1.40
CA VAL A 347 -4.10 20.52 -0.84
C VAL A 347 -4.49 21.25 0.46
N GLN A 348 -3.51 21.51 1.34
CA GLN A 348 -3.74 22.25 2.60
C GLN A 348 -4.33 23.63 2.31
N GLY A 349 -3.72 24.41 1.42
CA GLY A 349 -4.20 25.76 1.10
C GLY A 349 -5.60 25.76 0.53
N VAL A 350 -5.84 24.94 -0.51
CA VAL A 350 -7.14 24.85 -1.17
C VAL A 350 -8.23 24.40 -0.22
N VAL A 351 -7.99 23.34 0.55
CA VAL A 351 -9.00 22.81 1.49
C VAL A 351 -9.25 23.76 2.64
N LYS A 352 -8.21 24.41 3.18
CA LYS A 352 -8.35 25.39 4.25
C LYS A 352 -9.27 26.54 3.81
N ASP A 353 -9.00 27.13 2.64
CA ASP A 353 -9.78 28.27 2.14
C ASP A 353 -11.23 27.86 1.84
N ALA A 354 -11.42 26.72 1.19
CA ALA A 354 -12.75 26.21 0.86
C ALA A 354 -13.54 25.85 2.13
N PHE A 355 -12.91 25.21 3.12
CA PHE A 355 -13.58 24.82 4.36
C PHE A 355 -13.88 26.02 5.26
N SER A 356 -12.98 27.00 5.33
CA SER A 356 -13.24 28.27 6.02
C SER A 356 -14.47 28.97 5.45
N LEU A 357 -14.58 29.07 4.13
CA LEU A 357 -15.74 29.65 3.47
C LEU A 357 -17.02 28.87 3.76
N TRP A 358 -16.94 27.53 3.65
CA TRP A 358 -18.08 26.64 3.89
C TRP A 358 -18.60 26.74 5.33
N LEU A 359 -17.70 26.76 6.33
CA LEU A 359 -18.08 26.91 7.75
C LEU A 359 -18.83 28.20 8.03
N HIS A 360 -18.48 29.30 7.35
CA HIS A 360 -19.16 30.58 7.51
C HIS A 360 -20.51 30.64 6.75
N GLN A 361 -20.65 29.85 5.68
CA GLN A 361 -21.92 29.74 4.94
C GLN A 361 -22.92 28.79 5.61
N HIS A 362 -22.40 27.73 6.29
CA HIS A 362 -23.21 26.68 6.92
C HIS A 362 -22.97 26.69 8.44
N THR A 363 -23.29 27.80 9.09
CA THR A 363 -22.97 28.05 10.51
C THR A 363 -23.56 27.02 11.47
N ALA A 364 -24.72 26.44 11.17
CA ALA A 364 -25.30 25.37 12.00
C ALA A 364 -24.48 24.11 11.98
N ASP A 365 -24.03 23.69 10.79
CA ASP A 365 -23.15 22.51 10.65
C ASP A 365 -21.75 22.82 11.18
N GLY A 366 -21.25 24.04 10.96
CA GLY A 366 -19.97 24.50 11.48
C GLY A 366 -19.90 24.48 13.01
N ASP A 367 -20.94 24.95 13.68
CA ASP A 367 -21.05 24.93 15.14
C ASP A 367 -21.15 23.49 15.67
N ALA A 368 -21.91 22.61 15.01
CA ALA A 368 -22.00 21.19 15.36
C ALA A 368 -20.66 20.45 15.17
N LEU A 369 -19.93 20.74 14.09
CA LEU A 369 -18.57 20.20 13.89
C LEU A 369 -17.57 20.73 14.91
N ALA A 370 -17.69 22.02 15.29
CA ALA A 370 -16.86 22.59 16.35
C ALA A 370 -17.14 21.91 17.71
N GLU A 371 -18.41 21.64 18.04
CA GLU A 371 -18.77 20.90 19.25
C GLU A 371 -18.19 19.48 19.25
N LEU A 372 -18.27 18.78 18.10
CA LEU A 372 -17.66 17.44 17.94
C LEU A 372 -16.15 17.52 18.18
N ALA A 373 -15.45 18.43 17.52
CA ALA A 373 -13.98 18.58 17.66
C ALA A 373 -13.58 18.97 19.08
N ILE A 374 -14.35 19.84 19.76
CA ILE A 374 -14.14 20.24 21.16
C ILE A 374 -14.37 19.03 22.08
N SER A 375 -15.39 18.23 21.84
CA SER A 375 -15.67 17.00 22.60
C SER A 375 -14.53 15.99 22.47
N ASN A 376 -14.00 15.79 21.24
CA ASN A 376 -12.84 14.95 20.98
C ASN A 376 -11.60 15.48 21.71
N ALA A 377 -11.32 16.79 21.66
CA ALA A 377 -10.23 17.45 22.40
C ALA A 377 -10.36 17.24 23.91
N GLN A 378 -11.56 17.41 24.47
CA GLN A 378 -11.81 17.17 25.89
C GLN A 378 -11.61 15.72 26.28
N THR A 379 -12.05 14.78 25.43
CA THR A 379 -11.86 13.33 25.63
C THR A 379 -10.37 12.99 25.61
N ARG A 380 -9.62 13.48 24.63
CA ARG A 380 -8.16 13.35 24.54
C ARG A 380 -7.46 13.94 25.79
N LEU A 381 -7.86 15.14 26.22
CA LEU A 381 -7.30 15.77 27.41
C LEU A 381 -7.65 15.03 28.71
N ARG A 382 -8.84 14.42 28.79
CA ARG A 382 -9.24 13.55 29.92
C ARG A 382 -8.46 12.24 29.88
N ALA A 383 -8.30 11.62 28.72
CA ALA A 383 -7.49 10.43 28.52
C ALA A 383 -6.03 10.71 28.91
N SER A 384 -5.44 11.80 28.45
CA SER A 384 -4.06 12.18 28.80
C SER A 384 -3.87 12.42 30.32
N LYS A 385 -4.92 12.86 31.02
CA LYS A 385 -4.90 12.97 32.49
C LYS A 385 -5.10 11.62 33.20
N LYS A 386 -5.76 10.64 32.54
CA LYS A 386 -6.07 9.31 33.12
C LYS A 386 -5.04 8.23 32.79
N VAL A 387 -4.30 8.36 31.70
CA VAL A 387 -3.29 7.37 31.27
C VAL A 387 -1.97 7.64 32.00
N VAL A 388 -2.02 7.57 33.31
CA VAL A 388 -0.84 7.18 34.08
C VAL A 388 -0.76 5.67 33.96
N ARG A 389 0.28 5.14 33.30
CA ARG A 389 0.61 3.72 33.36
C ARG A 389 0.40 3.24 34.78
N LYS A 390 -0.55 2.31 35.00
CA LYS A 390 -0.68 1.66 36.31
C LYS A 390 0.70 1.14 36.68
N LYS A 391 1.35 1.73 37.70
CA LYS A 391 2.49 1.08 38.34
C LYS A 391 2.01 -0.31 38.68
N VAL A 392 2.75 -1.33 38.27
CA VAL A 392 2.48 -2.73 38.63
C VAL A 392 2.69 -2.83 40.13
N THR A 393 1.67 -2.50 40.91
CA THR A 393 1.68 -2.60 42.38
C THR A 393 1.07 -3.92 42.86
N ALA A 394 0.44 -4.70 41.95
CA ALA A 394 -0.07 -6.04 42.22
C ALA A 394 -0.13 -6.83 40.91
N GLY A 395 0.95 -7.53 40.55
CA GLY A 395 1.07 -8.38 39.36
C GLY A 395 2.47 -9.00 39.29
N PRO A 396 2.75 -9.92 38.34
CA PRO A 396 4.08 -10.48 38.16
C PRO A 396 5.10 -9.36 37.90
N ALA A 397 6.29 -9.47 38.50
CA ALA A 397 7.37 -8.52 38.28
C ALA A 397 7.73 -8.49 36.79
N LEU A 398 8.00 -7.29 36.26
CA LEU A 398 8.42 -7.15 34.85
C LEU A 398 9.68 -7.98 34.59
N PRO A 399 9.80 -8.60 33.39
CA PRO A 399 10.96 -9.40 33.05
C PRO A 399 12.26 -8.63 33.23
N GLY A 400 13.25 -9.19 33.91
CA GLY A 400 14.53 -8.52 34.19
C GLY A 400 15.34 -8.15 32.93
N LYS A 401 15.05 -8.81 31.81
CA LYS A 401 15.67 -8.51 30.49
C LYS A 401 15.02 -7.33 29.78
N LEU A 402 13.81 -6.89 30.21
CA LEU A 402 13.10 -5.74 29.62
C LEU A 402 13.79 -4.43 30.05
N ALA A 403 14.25 -3.67 29.07
CA ALA A 403 14.65 -2.28 29.25
C ALA A 403 13.45 -1.37 28.93
N ASP A 404 12.65 -1.06 29.96
CA ASP A 404 11.42 -0.28 29.81
C ASP A 404 11.68 1.20 29.47
N CYS A 405 10.70 1.89 28.91
CA CYS A 405 10.73 3.32 28.65
C CYS A 405 10.24 4.12 29.86
N SER A 406 10.64 5.38 29.95
CA SER A 406 10.28 6.25 31.08
C SER A 406 8.88 6.88 30.96
N SER A 407 8.33 6.97 29.75
CA SER A 407 6.99 7.52 29.50
C SER A 407 5.92 6.67 30.20
N GLN A 408 4.95 7.34 30.79
CA GLN A 408 3.74 6.74 31.36
C GLN A 408 2.58 6.72 30.35
N ASP A 409 2.78 7.26 29.16
CA ASP A 409 1.81 7.29 28.07
C ASP A 409 1.89 6.00 27.25
N SER A 410 0.91 5.12 27.41
CA SER A 410 0.85 3.86 26.69
C SER A 410 0.60 4.05 25.18
N GLU A 411 -0.12 5.08 24.77
CA GLU A 411 -0.43 5.36 23.36
C GLU A 411 0.81 5.80 22.58
N ARG A 412 1.77 6.41 23.25
CA ARG A 412 3.02 6.85 22.68
C ARG A 412 4.15 5.83 22.81
N SER A 413 4.00 4.86 23.72
CA SER A 413 5.05 3.89 24.03
C SER A 413 5.10 2.75 23.02
N GLU A 414 6.30 2.25 22.77
CA GLU A 414 6.61 1.19 21.81
C GLU A 414 7.49 0.13 22.46
N LEU A 415 7.22 -1.14 22.18
CA LEU A 415 8.05 -2.26 22.61
C LEU A 415 8.73 -2.90 21.40
N PHE A 416 10.04 -2.98 21.41
CA PHE A 416 10.82 -3.74 20.43
C PHE A 416 11.19 -5.10 21.00
N LEU A 417 10.68 -6.16 20.39
CA LEU A 417 11.09 -7.56 20.63
C LEU A 417 12.27 -7.84 19.70
N VAL A 418 13.46 -7.99 20.26
CA VAL A 418 14.71 -8.00 19.49
C VAL A 418 15.35 -9.39 19.57
N GLU A 419 15.77 -9.93 18.45
CA GLU A 419 16.48 -11.20 18.36
C GLU A 419 17.86 -11.12 19.01
N GLY A 420 18.10 -11.96 20.03
CA GLY A 420 19.38 -12.14 20.66
C GLY A 420 19.83 -11.01 21.60
N ASP A 421 20.74 -11.35 22.50
CA ASP A 421 21.27 -10.41 23.49
C ASP A 421 22.23 -9.37 22.86
N SER A 422 22.94 -9.70 21.77
CA SER A 422 23.85 -8.80 21.07
C SER A 422 23.10 -7.65 20.39
N ALA A 423 22.14 -7.98 19.53
CA ALA A 423 21.30 -6.99 18.88
C ALA A 423 20.42 -6.24 19.89
N GLY A 424 19.96 -6.92 20.94
CA GLY A 424 19.27 -6.31 22.07
C GLY A 424 20.12 -5.27 22.80
N GLY A 425 21.43 -5.49 22.91
CA GLY A 425 22.39 -4.52 23.46
C GLY A 425 22.50 -3.26 22.60
N SER A 426 22.66 -3.42 21.29
CA SER A 426 22.67 -2.30 20.33
C SER A 426 21.33 -1.55 20.31
N ALA A 427 20.20 -2.25 20.33
CA ALA A 427 18.87 -1.65 20.34
C ALA A 427 18.60 -0.87 21.66
N LYS A 428 19.07 -1.38 22.82
CA LYS A 428 18.98 -0.66 24.10
C LYS A 428 19.77 0.66 24.09
N GLN A 429 20.86 0.75 23.33
CA GLN A 429 21.62 1.99 23.16
C GLN A 429 21.00 2.91 22.11
N ALA A 430 20.44 2.34 21.03
CA ALA A 430 19.83 3.05 19.92
C ALA A 430 18.49 3.70 20.25
N ARG A 431 17.72 3.11 21.17
CA ARG A 431 16.33 3.50 21.49
C ARG A 431 16.18 4.93 22.02
N ASP A 432 15.04 5.51 21.80
CA ASP A 432 14.59 6.64 22.59
C ASP A 432 14.09 6.13 23.96
N ARG A 433 14.80 6.52 25.02
CA ARG A 433 14.49 6.05 26.38
C ARG A 433 13.17 6.59 26.93
N GLU A 434 12.64 7.65 26.34
CA GLU A 434 11.39 8.23 26.79
C GLU A 434 10.22 7.32 26.44
N TYR A 435 10.12 6.84 25.19
CA TYR A 435 8.94 6.11 24.72
C TYR A 435 9.21 4.74 24.10
N GLN A 436 10.47 4.33 23.94
CA GLN A 436 10.81 3.02 23.39
C GLN A 436 11.36 2.08 24.45
N ALA A 437 10.71 0.93 24.60
CA ALA A 437 11.17 -0.19 25.41
C ALA A 437 11.81 -1.25 24.49
N VAL A 438 12.77 -2.00 25.02
CA VAL A 438 13.48 -3.07 24.30
C VAL A 438 13.52 -4.31 25.17
N MET A 439 13.10 -5.44 24.61
CA MET A 439 13.20 -6.76 25.24
C MET A 439 13.93 -7.74 24.30
N PRO A 440 15.15 -8.17 24.61
CA PRO A 440 15.84 -9.19 23.86
C PRO A 440 15.20 -10.57 24.10
N LEU A 441 15.13 -11.36 23.04
CA LEU A 441 14.65 -12.73 23.06
C LEU A 441 15.85 -13.68 22.98
N ARG A 442 15.84 -14.77 23.76
CA ARG A 442 16.92 -15.75 23.76
C ARG A 442 16.60 -16.90 22.81
N GLY A 443 17.03 -16.73 21.56
CA GLY A 443 16.83 -17.73 20.52
C GLY A 443 15.39 -17.81 20.01
N LYS A 444 15.07 -18.91 19.33
CA LYS A 444 13.75 -19.16 18.75
C LYS A 444 12.72 -19.41 19.85
N ILE A 445 11.61 -18.70 19.82
CA ILE A 445 10.50 -18.96 20.73
C ILE A 445 9.82 -20.30 20.41
N LEU A 446 9.04 -20.80 21.35
CA LEU A 446 8.18 -21.97 21.15
C LEU A 446 7.28 -21.74 19.91
N ASN A 447 7.20 -22.76 19.03
CA ASN A 447 6.13 -22.77 18.02
C ASN A 447 4.78 -22.97 18.70
N THR A 448 4.03 -21.88 18.85
CA THR A 448 2.76 -21.85 19.58
C THR A 448 1.55 -22.18 18.71
N TRP A 449 1.75 -22.48 17.41
CA TRP A 449 0.64 -22.64 16.46
C TRP A 449 -0.32 -23.78 16.80
N GLU A 450 0.22 -24.93 17.28
CA GLU A 450 -0.56 -26.10 17.68
C GLU A 450 -0.70 -26.25 19.21
N VAL A 451 -0.41 -25.20 20.00
CA VAL A 451 -0.45 -25.23 21.46
C VAL A 451 -1.62 -24.36 21.96
N ASP A 452 -2.32 -24.82 22.98
CA ASP A 452 -3.43 -24.07 23.58
C ASP A 452 -2.94 -22.85 24.37
N SER A 453 -3.78 -21.79 24.43
CA SER A 453 -3.43 -20.51 25.06
C SER A 453 -3.06 -20.65 26.54
N ASN A 454 -3.59 -21.64 27.23
CA ASN A 454 -3.25 -21.90 28.64
C ASN A 454 -1.90 -22.57 28.83
N GLU A 455 -1.39 -23.26 27.82
CA GLU A 455 -0.15 -24.05 27.90
C GLU A 455 1.07 -23.25 27.40
N ILE A 456 0.87 -22.25 26.55
CA ILE A 456 1.99 -21.48 25.99
C ILE A 456 2.77 -20.68 27.04
N LEU A 457 2.13 -20.32 28.16
CA LEU A 457 2.76 -19.60 29.28
C LEU A 457 3.78 -20.46 30.05
N ALA A 458 3.84 -21.77 29.80
CA ALA A 458 4.94 -22.62 30.29
C ALA A 458 6.29 -22.29 29.62
N SER A 459 6.26 -21.64 28.45
CA SER A 459 7.46 -21.07 27.81
C SER A 459 7.82 -19.74 28.48
N GLN A 460 9.02 -19.66 29.06
CA GLN A 460 9.50 -18.44 29.74
C GLN A 460 9.49 -17.23 28.78
N GLU A 461 9.87 -17.41 27.51
CA GLU A 461 9.89 -16.30 26.54
C GLU A 461 8.48 -15.78 26.25
N VAL A 462 7.50 -16.69 26.09
CA VAL A 462 6.10 -16.31 25.84
C VAL A 462 5.50 -15.64 27.08
N HIS A 463 5.79 -16.19 28.28
CA HIS A 463 5.39 -15.60 29.55
C HIS A 463 5.95 -14.18 29.70
N ASP A 464 7.24 -13.99 29.42
CA ASP A 464 7.88 -12.67 29.50
C ASP A 464 7.27 -11.67 28.51
N ILE A 465 6.92 -12.11 27.27
CA ILE A 465 6.22 -11.27 26.30
C ILE A 465 4.85 -10.86 26.84
N SER A 466 4.05 -11.81 27.34
CA SER A 466 2.72 -11.58 27.90
C SER A 466 2.78 -10.55 29.04
N VAL A 467 3.69 -10.75 30.00
CA VAL A 467 3.89 -9.81 31.13
C VAL A 467 4.38 -8.43 30.64
N ALA A 468 5.29 -8.38 29.67
CA ALA A 468 5.79 -7.12 29.12
C ALA A 468 4.70 -6.30 28.42
N ILE A 469 3.87 -6.93 27.57
CA ILE A 469 2.76 -6.24 26.89
C ILE A 469 1.57 -5.94 27.81
N GLY A 470 1.45 -6.68 28.91
CA GLY A 470 0.37 -6.51 29.90
C GLY A 470 -0.93 -7.22 29.51
N LEU A 471 -0.88 -8.24 28.65
CA LEU A 471 -2.05 -8.97 28.16
C LEU A 471 -1.90 -10.47 28.41
N GLU A 472 -3.02 -11.13 28.68
CA GLU A 472 -3.08 -12.59 28.78
C GLU A 472 -3.41 -13.20 27.40
N PRO A 473 -2.78 -14.34 27.05
CA PRO A 473 -3.10 -15.05 25.81
C PRO A 473 -4.58 -15.45 25.74
N GLY A 474 -5.21 -15.23 24.59
CA GLY A 474 -6.63 -15.54 24.37
C GLY A 474 -7.61 -14.52 24.97
N SER A 475 -7.13 -13.43 25.58
CA SER A 475 -7.98 -12.35 26.08
C SER A 475 -8.38 -11.38 24.97
N ASP A 476 -9.65 -10.97 24.96
CA ASP A 476 -10.17 -9.91 24.10
C ASP A 476 -10.00 -8.51 24.72
N ASP A 477 -9.67 -8.42 26.01
CA ASP A 477 -9.52 -7.16 26.74
C ASP A 477 -8.11 -6.57 26.56
N LEU A 478 -8.02 -5.43 25.88
CA LEU A 478 -6.79 -4.67 25.66
C LEU A 478 -6.57 -3.55 26.67
N SER A 479 -7.43 -3.43 27.70
CA SER A 479 -7.38 -2.31 28.68
C SER A 479 -6.07 -2.20 29.47
N ASN A 480 -5.32 -3.30 29.58
CA ASN A 480 -4.03 -3.36 30.28
C ASN A 480 -2.82 -3.25 29.33
N LEU A 481 -3.04 -3.00 28.05
CA LEU A 481 -1.98 -2.85 27.05
C LEU A 481 -0.99 -1.76 27.45
N ARG A 482 0.29 -2.11 27.51
CA ARG A 482 1.37 -1.22 27.98
C ARG A 482 2.03 -0.41 26.88
N TYR A 483 1.95 -0.84 25.62
CA TYR A 483 2.61 -0.22 24.48
C TYR A 483 1.68 -0.16 23.29
N ALA A 484 1.49 1.02 22.71
CA ALA A 484 0.67 1.19 21.50
C ALA A 484 1.24 0.46 20.28
N ARG A 485 2.55 0.18 20.27
CA ARG A 485 3.18 -0.60 19.20
C ARG A 485 4.08 -1.67 19.77
N VAL A 486 3.90 -2.88 19.27
CA VAL A 486 4.80 -4.01 19.51
C VAL A 486 5.51 -4.29 18.19
N CYS A 487 6.80 -4.02 18.15
CA CYS A 487 7.63 -4.12 16.95
C CYS A 487 8.54 -5.34 17.04
N ILE A 488 8.42 -6.26 16.09
CA ILE A 488 9.30 -7.42 15.94
C ILE A 488 10.54 -6.97 15.17
N LEU A 489 11.71 -7.16 15.75
CA LEU A 489 13.00 -6.79 15.18
C LEU A 489 13.92 -8.01 15.15
N ALA A 490 14.01 -8.66 13.99
CA ALA A 490 14.79 -9.84 13.73
C ALA A 490 15.88 -9.57 12.68
N ASP A 491 16.91 -10.40 12.65
CA ASP A 491 17.97 -10.35 11.65
C ASP A 491 17.40 -10.61 10.25
N ALA A 492 18.05 -10.05 9.24
CA ALA A 492 17.60 -10.20 7.84
C ALA A 492 18.19 -11.49 7.19
N ASP A 493 18.26 -12.57 7.96
CA ASP A 493 18.70 -13.89 7.50
C ASP A 493 17.58 -14.94 7.69
N SER A 494 17.85 -16.20 7.35
CA SER A 494 16.87 -17.28 7.44
C SER A 494 16.44 -17.59 8.88
N ASP A 495 17.31 -17.40 9.86
CA ASP A 495 16.98 -17.62 11.27
C ASP A 495 16.12 -16.49 11.82
N GLY A 496 16.44 -15.24 11.48
CA GLY A 496 15.63 -14.08 11.84
C GLY A 496 14.24 -14.11 11.19
N ALA A 497 14.14 -14.50 9.92
CA ALA A 497 12.87 -14.72 9.25
C ALA A 497 12.02 -15.79 9.96
N HIS A 498 12.63 -16.86 10.45
CA HIS A 498 11.96 -17.89 11.24
C HIS A 498 11.46 -17.35 12.58
N ILE A 499 12.29 -16.57 13.29
CA ILE A 499 11.90 -15.96 14.57
C ILE A 499 10.75 -14.97 14.37
N ALA A 500 10.81 -14.13 13.33
CA ALA A 500 9.72 -13.23 12.99
C ALA A 500 8.42 -13.99 12.68
N THR A 501 8.48 -15.09 11.92
CA THR A 501 7.32 -15.94 11.62
C THR A 501 6.72 -16.55 12.88
N LEU A 502 7.53 -17.05 13.82
CA LEU A 502 7.06 -17.61 15.09
C LEU A 502 6.39 -16.54 15.97
N LEU A 503 6.92 -15.30 15.98
CA LEU A 503 6.33 -14.19 16.72
C LEU A 503 5.02 -13.73 16.05
N CYS A 504 4.98 -13.61 14.73
CA CYS A 504 3.73 -13.32 14.02
C CYS A 504 2.66 -14.39 14.31
N ALA A 505 3.02 -15.67 14.29
CA ALA A 505 2.11 -16.77 14.63
C ALA A 505 1.62 -16.70 16.09
N LEU A 506 2.50 -16.37 17.04
CA LEU A 506 2.13 -16.13 18.43
C LEU A 506 1.05 -15.04 18.54
N PHE A 507 1.28 -13.89 17.91
CA PHE A 507 0.33 -12.78 17.97
C PHE A 507 -0.97 -13.09 17.25
N LEU A 508 -0.93 -13.68 16.06
CA LEU A 508 -2.11 -14.06 15.28
C LEU A 508 -2.97 -15.12 15.95
N ARG A 509 -2.35 -16.07 16.66
CA ARG A 509 -3.06 -17.19 17.29
C ARG A 509 -3.57 -16.83 18.68
N HIS A 510 -2.74 -16.19 19.50
CA HIS A 510 -2.99 -16.03 20.94
C HIS A 510 -3.24 -14.59 21.40
N PHE A 511 -2.95 -13.61 20.57
CA PHE A 511 -3.18 -12.19 20.83
C PHE A 511 -3.87 -11.53 19.63
N ARG A 512 -4.79 -12.25 19.00
CA ARG A 512 -5.49 -11.80 17.79
C ARG A 512 -6.14 -10.41 17.92
N PRO A 513 -6.81 -10.05 19.03
CA PRO A 513 -7.36 -8.71 19.23
C PRO A 513 -6.30 -7.60 19.14
N LEU A 514 -5.07 -7.86 19.60
CA LEU A 514 -3.95 -6.92 19.49
C LEU A 514 -3.53 -6.67 18.05
N VAL A 515 -3.57 -7.72 17.21
CA VAL A 515 -3.31 -7.62 15.76
C VAL A 515 -4.44 -6.87 15.06
N MET A 516 -5.70 -7.25 15.34
CA MET A 516 -6.86 -6.60 14.73
C MET A 516 -6.98 -5.11 15.08
N ALA A 517 -6.52 -4.72 16.28
CA ALA A 517 -6.44 -3.32 16.69
C ALA A 517 -5.22 -2.58 16.12
N GLY A 518 -4.39 -3.25 15.29
CA GLY A 518 -3.30 -2.63 14.56
C GLY A 518 -2.04 -2.30 15.40
N HIS A 519 -1.81 -3.01 16.50
CA HIS A 519 -0.70 -2.75 17.42
C HIS A 519 0.58 -3.53 17.14
N VAL A 520 0.58 -4.49 16.21
CA VAL A 520 1.74 -5.36 15.93
C VAL A 520 2.40 -4.99 14.62
N TYR A 521 3.72 -4.87 14.64
CA TYR A 521 4.54 -4.45 13.49
C TYR A 521 5.78 -5.32 13.35
N VAL A 522 6.26 -5.49 12.11
CA VAL A 522 7.59 -6.04 11.81
C VAL A 522 8.47 -4.89 11.36
N ALA A 523 9.61 -4.72 12.03
CA ALA A 523 10.59 -3.71 11.65
C ALA A 523 11.46 -4.24 10.50
N MET A 524 11.75 -3.37 9.54
CA MET A 524 12.49 -3.69 8.32
C MET A 524 13.88 -3.04 8.38
N PRO A 525 14.90 -3.69 8.97
CA PRO A 525 16.27 -3.18 8.93
C PRO A 525 16.85 -3.24 7.52
N PRO A 526 17.73 -2.31 7.13
CA PRO A 526 18.36 -2.36 5.81
C PRO A 526 19.39 -3.48 5.74
N LEU A 527 19.48 -4.14 4.56
CA LEU A 527 20.52 -5.10 4.23
C LEU A 527 21.84 -4.43 3.81
N TYR A 528 21.75 -3.25 3.23
CA TYR A 528 22.89 -2.59 2.63
C TYR A 528 23.08 -1.16 3.14
N ARG A 529 24.34 -0.79 3.34
CA ARG A 529 24.82 0.56 3.48
C ARG A 529 25.70 0.90 2.28
N ILE A 530 25.48 2.08 1.69
CA ILE A 530 26.18 2.58 0.51
C ILE A 530 26.77 3.94 0.88
N ASP A 531 28.10 4.00 0.96
CA ASP A 531 28.83 5.22 1.27
C ASP A 531 29.42 5.83 -0.01
N ILE A 532 29.19 7.11 -0.24
CA ILE A 532 29.82 7.89 -1.31
C ILE A 532 30.22 9.27 -0.81
N GLY A 533 31.52 9.50 -0.70
CA GLY A 533 32.06 10.74 -0.14
C GLY A 533 31.62 10.94 1.32
N LYS A 534 30.73 11.89 1.57
CA LYS A 534 30.15 12.17 2.91
C LYS A 534 28.69 11.71 3.02
N GLU A 535 28.12 11.20 1.94
CA GLU A 535 26.72 10.77 1.92
C GLU A 535 26.63 9.28 2.18
N VAL A 536 25.60 8.90 2.93
CA VAL A 536 25.30 7.52 3.30
C VAL A 536 23.87 7.23 2.88
N TYR A 537 23.70 6.10 2.20
CA TYR A 537 22.40 5.57 1.81
C TYR A 537 22.21 4.19 2.41
N TYR A 538 20.97 3.84 2.66
CA TYR A 538 20.59 2.52 3.13
C TYR A 538 19.60 1.91 2.15
N ALA A 539 19.68 0.60 1.94
CA ALA A 539 18.77 -0.15 1.08
C ALA A 539 18.32 -1.43 1.79
N LEU A 540 17.02 -1.75 1.68
CA LEU A 540 16.41 -2.93 2.32
C LEU A 540 16.84 -4.22 1.63
N ASP A 541 16.98 -4.17 0.30
CA ASP A 541 17.22 -5.33 -0.55
C ASP A 541 18.16 -4.99 -1.71
N ASP A 542 18.39 -5.96 -2.57
CA ASP A 542 19.25 -5.81 -3.75
C ASP A 542 18.69 -4.82 -4.77
N ASP A 543 17.38 -4.72 -4.88
CA ASP A 543 16.71 -3.85 -5.85
C ASP A 543 16.80 -2.37 -5.40
N GLU A 544 16.53 -2.07 -4.13
CA GLU A 544 16.78 -0.73 -3.58
C GLU A 544 18.26 -0.34 -3.68
N LYS A 545 19.17 -1.29 -3.41
CA LYS A 545 20.63 -1.07 -3.58
C LYS A 545 20.95 -0.65 -5.02
N GLN A 546 20.44 -1.41 -5.99
CA GLN A 546 20.68 -1.09 -7.40
C GLN A 546 20.07 0.27 -7.77
N GLY A 547 18.87 0.56 -7.31
CA GLY A 547 18.23 1.87 -7.52
C GLY A 547 19.05 3.04 -6.94
N VAL A 548 19.64 2.87 -5.75
CA VAL A 548 20.54 3.87 -5.15
C VAL A 548 21.80 4.03 -5.98
N LEU A 549 22.41 2.93 -6.44
CA LEU A 549 23.62 2.99 -7.28
C LEU A 549 23.35 3.68 -8.61
N ASP A 550 22.22 3.43 -9.24
CA ASP A 550 21.83 4.06 -10.50
C ASP A 550 21.52 5.54 -10.32
N ARG A 551 20.89 5.93 -9.20
CA ARG A 551 20.70 7.34 -8.83
C ARG A 551 22.05 8.04 -8.65
N ILE A 552 22.99 7.44 -7.93
CA ILE A 552 24.35 7.99 -7.74
C ILE A 552 25.04 8.24 -9.08
N LYS A 553 24.89 7.30 -10.04
CA LYS A 553 25.44 7.44 -11.40
C LYS A 553 24.74 8.57 -12.17
N ALA A 554 23.41 8.63 -12.11
CA ALA A 554 22.60 9.65 -12.82
C ALA A 554 22.90 11.07 -12.30
N GLU A 555 23.08 11.22 -10.98
CA GLU A 555 23.45 12.48 -10.32
C GLU A 555 24.93 12.84 -10.51
N LYS A 556 25.71 11.98 -11.18
CA LYS A 556 27.16 12.15 -11.45
C LYS A 556 27.95 12.50 -10.18
N LYS A 557 27.61 11.87 -9.04
CA LYS A 557 28.33 12.10 -7.78
C LYS A 557 29.79 11.66 -7.90
N ARG A 558 30.69 12.47 -7.32
CA ARG A 558 32.13 12.19 -7.37
C ARG A 558 32.51 11.12 -6.33
N GLY A 559 33.22 10.09 -6.77
CA GLY A 559 33.71 9.00 -5.91
C GLY A 559 33.20 7.63 -6.36
N THR A 560 33.79 6.58 -5.81
CA THR A 560 33.33 5.19 -6.02
C THR A 560 32.45 4.82 -4.83
N PRO A 561 31.18 4.40 -5.06
CA PRO A 561 30.31 3.93 -3.99
C PRO A 561 30.91 2.70 -3.30
N GLN A 562 31.00 2.72 -1.98
CA GLN A 562 31.36 1.56 -1.17
C GLN A 562 30.09 0.93 -0.62
N VAL A 563 29.84 -0.33 -0.95
CA VAL A 563 28.68 -1.08 -0.52
C VAL A 563 29.06 -2.03 0.59
N THR A 564 28.46 -1.90 1.75
CA THR A 564 28.60 -2.82 2.90
C THR A 564 27.29 -3.57 3.09
N ARG A 565 27.32 -4.89 3.16
CA ARG A 565 26.16 -5.72 3.49
C ARG A 565 26.17 -6.03 4.97
N PHE A 566 25.06 -5.78 5.66
CA PHE A 566 24.84 -6.25 7.03
C PHE A 566 24.35 -7.70 7.01
N LYS A 567 24.99 -8.56 7.79
CA LYS A 567 24.58 -9.96 7.96
C LYS A 567 23.52 -10.12 9.06
N GLY A 568 23.49 -9.16 9.99
CA GLY A 568 22.51 -9.12 11.07
C GLY A 568 22.56 -7.80 11.84
N LEU A 569 21.59 -7.60 12.72
CA LEU A 569 21.45 -6.41 13.56
C LEU A 569 22.65 -6.18 14.49
N GLY A 570 23.34 -7.25 14.88
CA GLY A 570 24.54 -7.18 15.72
C GLY A 570 25.74 -6.52 15.05
N GLU A 571 25.75 -6.41 13.70
CA GLU A 571 26.80 -5.72 12.94
C GLU A 571 26.52 -4.22 12.79
N MET A 572 25.28 -3.78 13.08
CA MET A 572 24.93 -2.38 13.08
C MET A 572 25.33 -1.72 14.39
N ASN A 573 26.06 -0.61 14.32
CA ASN A 573 26.27 0.18 15.51
C ASN A 573 24.96 0.85 15.99
N PRO A 574 24.85 1.26 17.25
CA PRO A 574 23.60 1.83 17.78
C PRO A 574 23.07 3.05 17.01
N MET A 575 23.96 3.86 16.44
CA MET A 575 23.58 5.04 15.64
C MET A 575 22.91 4.60 14.33
N GLN A 576 23.50 3.64 13.62
CA GLN A 576 22.95 3.09 12.40
C GLN A 576 21.59 2.44 12.66
N LEU A 577 21.48 1.62 13.70
CA LEU A 577 20.22 0.97 14.08
C LEU A 577 19.14 2.01 14.45
N ARG A 578 19.53 3.09 15.15
CA ARG A 578 18.63 4.21 15.44
C ARG A 578 18.12 4.86 14.16
N GLU A 579 19.02 5.30 13.30
CA GLU A 579 18.71 6.07 12.09
C GLU A 579 17.89 5.29 11.06
N THR A 580 18.06 3.98 10.98
CA THR A 580 17.42 3.16 9.95
C THR A 580 16.17 2.45 10.42
N THR A 581 16.12 2.01 11.70
CA THR A 581 15.15 1.00 12.15
C THR A 581 14.32 1.44 13.35
N MET A 582 14.84 2.32 14.24
CA MET A 582 14.14 2.66 15.47
C MET A 582 13.57 4.07 15.49
N ALA A 583 14.24 5.06 14.87
CA ALA A 583 13.74 6.43 14.85
C ALA A 583 12.46 6.56 14.04
N ARG A 584 11.45 7.25 14.58
CA ARG A 584 10.10 7.34 13.98
C ARG A 584 10.10 7.95 12.58
N ASP A 585 11.00 8.88 12.32
CA ASP A 585 11.04 9.65 11.09
C ASP A 585 11.68 8.91 9.92
N THR A 586 12.48 7.87 10.21
CA THR A 586 13.33 7.22 9.21
C THR A 586 13.11 5.72 9.07
N ARG A 587 12.55 5.09 10.11
CA ARG A 587 12.30 3.64 10.13
C ARG A 587 11.21 3.20 9.16
N LYS A 588 11.30 1.96 8.71
CA LYS A 588 10.23 1.26 7.98
C LYS A 588 9.64 0.18 8.89
N LEU A 589 8.33 0.26 9.13
CA LEU A 589 7.55 -0.74 9.87
C LEU A 589 6.46 -1.29 8.96
N MET A 590 6.36 -2.62 8.90
CA MET A 590 5.26 -3.33 8.25
C MET A 590 4.25 -3.71 9.33
N GLN A 591 3.02 -3.22 9.23
CA GLN A 591 1.94 -3.57 10.14
C GLN A 591 1.46 -4.99 9.86
N LEU A 592 1.29 -5.80 10.91
CA LEU A 592 0.68 -7.11 10.78
C LEU A 592 -0.84 -6.92 10.71
N VAL A 593 -1.42 -7.22 9.56
CA VAL A 593 -2.87 -7.11 9.30
C VAL A 593 -3.44 -8.46 8.90
N VAL A 594 -4.71 -8.68 9.19
CA VAL A 594 -5.48 -9.84 8.72
C VAL A 594 -6.66 -9.30 7.95
N GLU A 595 -6.72 -9.60 6.67
CA GLU A 595 -7.86 -9.23 5.83
C GLU A 595 -8.96 -10.29 5.90
N PRO A 596 -10.25 -9.90 5.90
CA PRO A 596 -11.34 -10.86 5.82
C PRO A 596 -11.23 -11.71 4.54
N GLY A 597 -11.16 -13.03 4.72
CA GLY A 597 -11.08 -13.97 3.60
C GLY A 597 -9.67 -14.21 3.04
N ASP A 598 -8.62 -13.74 3.72
CA ASP A 598 -7.26 -14.11 3.35
C ASP A 598 -6.93 -15.57 3.78
N ASP A 599 -5.91 -16.14 3.14
CA ASP A 599 -5.44 -17.51 3.41
C ASP A 599 -4.41 -17.56 4.56
N THR A 600 -4.32 -16.51 5.41
CA THR A 600 -3.29 -16.38 6.46
C THR A 600 -3.25 -17.60 7.39
N ASN A 601 -4.41 -18.06 7.85
CA ASN A 601 -4.46 -19.22 8.75
C ASN A 601 -4.00 -20.51 8.06
N ASP A 602 -4.40 -20.72 6.80
CA ASP A 602 -4.02 -21.91 6.03
C ASP A 602 -2.53 -21.93 5.69
N ILE A 603 -1.98 -20.76 5.36
CA ILE A 603 -0.54 -20.58 5.11
C ILE A 603 0.26 -20.84 6.39
N LEU A 604 -0.14 -20.26 7.52
CA LEU A 604 0.55 -20.48 8.79
C LEU A 604 0.40 -21.92 9.28
N ASP A 605 -0.75 -22.56 9.08
CA ASP A 605 -0.93 -23.97 9.37
C ASP A 605 -0.01 -24.84 8.51
N MET A 606 0.05 -24.58 7.22
CA MET A 606 0.96 -25.25 6.30
C MET A 606 2.42 -25.06 6.73
N LEU A 607 2.84 -23.84 7.10
CA LEU A 607 4.21 -23.55 7.50
C LEU A 607 4.60 -24.12 8.86
N LEU A 608 3.69 -24.15 9.85
CA LEU A 608 4.03 -24.36 11.25
C LEU A 608 3.49 -25.65 11.85
N ALA A 609 2.40 -26.24 11.30
CA ALA A 609 1.84 -27.48 11.83
C ALA A 609 2.73 -28.69 11.51
N LYS A 610 3.02 -29.50 12.53
CA LYS A 610 3.89 -30.68 12.39
C LYS A 610 3.40 -31.67 11.36
N LYS A 611 2.08 -31.90 11.32
CA LYS A 611 1.42 -32.86 10.41
C LYS A 611 1.48 -32.46 8.94
N ARG A 612 1.78 -31.18 8.61
CA ARG A 612 1.80 -30.65 7.25
C ARG A 612 3.20 -30.60 6.60
N ALA A 613 4.13 -31.44 7.09
CA ALA A 613 5.48 -31.52 6.52
C ALA A 613 5.50 -31.94 5.04
N GLY A 614 4.56 -32.81 4.62
CA GLY A 614 4.37 -33.18 3.21
C GLY A 614 4.00 -31.99 2.34
N ASP A 615 3.01 -31.22 2.77
CA ASP A 615 2.50 -30.05 2.06
C ASP A 615 3.60 -28.98 1.89
N ARG A 616 4.46 -28.78 2.93
CA ARG A 616 5.62 -27.88 2.83
C ARG A 616 6.64 -28.36 1.81
N LYS A 617 6.88 -29.66 1.74
CA LYS A 617 7.77 -30.24 0.75
C LYS A 617 7.26 -30.01 -0.67
N ASP A 618 5.98 -30.31 -0.91
CA ASP A 618 5.34 -30.12 -2.21
C ASP A 618 5.31 -28.64 -2.61
N TRP A 619 5.06 -27.76 -1.63
CA TRP A 619 5.10 -26.31 -1.85
C TRP A 619 6.50 -25.82 -2.24
N LEU A 620 7.55 -26.29 -1.54
CA LEU A 620 8.94 -25.97 -1.86
C LEU A 620 9.37 -26.54 -3.22
N GLU A 621 8.98 -27.76 -3.55
CA GLU A 621 9.28 -28.37 -4.86
C GLU A 621 8.59 -27.62 -6.00
N THR A 622 7.39 -27.10 -5.77
CA THR A 622 6.59 -26.39 -6.78
C THR A 622 7.00 -24.92 -6.92
N LYS A 623 7.35 -24.26 -5.82
CA LYS A 623 7.56 -22.80 -5.76
C LYS A 623 8.97 -22.38 -5.31
N GLY A 624 9.83 -23.32 -4.94
CA GLY A 624 11.18 -23.03 -4.46
C GLY A 624 12.05 -22.24 -5.46
N ASN A 625 11.77 -22.38 -6.75
CA ASN A 625 12.44 -21.61 -7.81
C ASN A 625 12.06 -20.12 -7.85
N LEU A 626 11.01 -19.73 -7.11
CA LEU A 626 10.58 -18.33 -6.97
C LEU A 626 11.27 -17.63 -5.79
N ALA A 627 11.98 -18.38 -4.94
CA ALA A 627 12.73 -17.79 -3.84
C ALA A 627 13.96 -17.05 -4.38
N LEU A 628 14.04 -15.77 -4.05
CA LEU A 628 15.27 -14.99 -4.23
C LEU A 628 16.25 -15.40 -3.11
N ILE A 629 17.28 -16.20 -3.45
CA ILE A 629 18.34 -16.61 -2.55
C ILE A 629 19.50 -15.62 -2.65
#